data_6e1a7113fb518da1e58e0e5797e797e1
#
_entry.id   6e1a7113fb518da1e58e0e5797e797e1
#
_cell.length_a   1.000
_cell.length_b   1.000
_cell.length_c   1.000
_cell.angle_alpha   90.00
_cell.angle_beta   90.00
_cell.angle_gamma   90.00
#
_symmetry.space_group_name_H-M   'P 1'
#
loop_
_entity.id
_entity.type
_entity.pdbx_description
1 polymer ?
#
loop_
_entity_poly.entity_id
_entity_poly.type
_entity_poly.pdbx_seq_one_letter_code
_entity_poly.pdbx_strand_id
1 'polypeptide(L)'
;MANFNLNKVILGGRLTADPELKQTQSGIAVVTFRMAVNRRFASRDSASGQQPEVDFFTVTAWRSTAEFVNRFFKKGSSICVIGSIQNRSWTDQQGQKRYMTDIVAEEVQFVDSRSESPNAQAGGYAPDAYGAPAYSSPAGSAPQFEEIKTDDDLPF
;
A
#
# COMPACT_ATOMS: atom_id res chain seq x y z
N MET A 1 -18.91 30.04 18.95
CA MET A 1 -18.50 29.69 17.58
C MET A 1 -18.12 28.22 17.59
N ALA A 2 -18.70 27.45 16.70
CA ALA A 2 -18.33 26.04 16.56
C ALA A 2 -16.95 25.97 15.90
N ASN A 3 -15.94 25.50 16.63
CA ASN A 3 -14.60 25.29 16.07
C ASN A 3 -14.60 23.96 15.30
N PHE A 4 -14.57 24.05 13.98
CA PHE A 4 -14.37 22.89 13.13
C PHE A 4 -12.87 22.62 13.00
N ASN A 5 -12.42 21.48 13.54
CA ASN A 5 -11.02 21.05 13.47
C ASN A 5 -10.97 19.66 12.83
N LEU A 6 -10.47 19.58 11.61
CA LEU A 6 -10.22 18.32 10.93
C LEU A 6 -8.74 18.27 10.52
N ASN A 7 -8.04 17.22 10.98
CA ASN A 7 -6.66 16.94 10.58
C ASN A 7 -6.56 15.45 10.26
N LYS A 8 -6.70 15.11 9.00
CA LYS A 8 -6.65 13.73 8.51
C LYS A 8 -5.81 13.66 7.24
N VAL A 9 -4.91 12.71 7.19
CA VAL A 9 -4.07 12.42 6.03
C VAL A 9 -4.14 10.93 5.71
N ILE A 10 -4.17 10.63 4.42
CA ILE A 10 -4.09 9.25 3.90
C ILE A 10 -2.99 9.24 2.85
N LEU A 11 -1.97 8.43 3.08
CA LEU A 11 -0.82 8.30 2.18
C LEU A 11 -0.57 6.85 1.84
N GLY A 12 -0.46 6.56 0.54
CA GLY A 12 0.02 5.29 0.02
C GLY A 12 1.42 5.45 -0.58
N GLY A 13 2.37 4.62 -0.17
CA GLY A 13 3.74 4.70 -0.66
C GLY A 13 4.57 3.48 -0.27
N ARG A 14 5.90 3.61 -0.38
CA ARG A 14 6.84 2.54 -0.04
C ARG A 14 7.82 2.97 1.04
N LEU A 15 8.15 2.04 1.93
CA LEU A 15 9.19 2.29 2.94
C LEU A 15 10.56 2.43 2.29
N THR A 16 11.31 3.44 2.69
CA THR A 16 12.67 3.69 2.17
C THR A 16 13.76 2.94 2.94
N ALA A 17 13.45 2.53 4.17
CA ALA A 17 14.32 1.76 5.06
C ALA A 17 13.48 0.83 5.94
N ASP A 18 14.12 -0.11 6.61
CA ASP A 18 13.46 -0.96 7.59
C ASP A 18 13.00 -0.12 8.79
N PRO A 19 11.77 -0.35 9.30
CA PRO A 19 11.28 0.37 10.47
C PRO A 19 11.96 -0.13 11.74
N GLU A 20 12.53 0.79 12.53
CA GLU A 20 13.17 0.47 13.79
C GLU A 20 12.23 0.74 14.96
N LEU A 21 11.90 -0.32 15.69
CA LEU A 21 11.12 -0.22 16.93
C LEU A 21 12.00 0.30 18.05
N LYS A 22 11.57 1.37 18.69
CA LYS A 22 12.19 1.95 19.88
C LYS A 22 11.18 1.98 21.03
N GLN A 23 11.69 2.09 22.23
CA GLN A 23 10.86 2.33 23.41
C GLN A 23 11.22 3.68 24.02
N THR A 24 10.21 4.40 24.45
CA THR A 24 10.40 5.62 25.22
C THR A 24 10.84 5.27 26.64
N GLN A 25 11.28 6.25 27.42
CA GLN A 25 11.64 6.06 28.84
C GLN A 25 10.46 5.51 29.68
N SER A 26 9.23 5.75 29.22
CA SER A 26 8.00 5.22 29.84
C SER A 26 7.60 3.83 29.30
N GLY A 27 8.46 3.16 28.50
CA GLY A 27 8.20 1.82 27.96
C GLY A 27 7.20 1.76 26.81
N ILE A 28 6.83 2.91 26.24
CA ILE A 28 5.88 2.95 25.12
C ILE A 28 6.62 2.66 23.81
N ALA A 29 6.13 1.69 23.05
CA ALA A 29 6.66 1.36 21.74
C ALA A 29 6.41 2.50 20.73
N VAL A 30 7.45 2.88 20.01
CA VAL A 30 7.40 3.89 18.95
C VAL A 30 8.27 3.44 17.77
N VAL A 31 7.77 3.65 16.57
CA VAL A 31 8.53 3.45 15.35
C VAL A 31 8.47 4.72 14.51
N THR A 32 9.61 5.13 13.97
CA THR A 32 9.69 6.21 13.01
C THR A 32 10.27 5.65 11.72
N PHE A 33 9.55 5.84 10.62
CA PHE A 33 9.97 5.39 9.31
C PHE A 33 9.75 6.46 8.27
N ARG A 34 10.45 6.33 7.16
CA ARG A 34 10.34 7.24 6.03
C ARG A 34 9.70 6.51 4.85
N MET A 35 8.70 7.13 4.26
CA MET A 35 8.02 6.60 3.09
C MET A 35 8.18 7.51 1.88
N ALA A 36 8.29 6.90 0.71
CA ALA A 36 8.35 7.55 -0.58
C ALA A 36 6.98 7.46 -1.25
N VAL A 37 6.46 8.59 -1.70
CA VAL A 37 5.18 8.72 -2.39
C VAL A 37 5.42 9.37 -3.74
N ASN A 38 5.07 8.69 -4.82
CA ASN A 38 5.20 9.24 -6.15
C ASN A 38 4.14 10.31 -6.39
N ARG A 39 4.53 11.44 -6.97
CA ARG A 39 3.57 12.45 -7.41
C ARG A 39 2.74 11.93 -8.58
N ARG A 40 1.45 12.20 -8.52
CA ARG A 40 0.50 11.72 -9.52
C ARG A 40 0.65 12.41 -10.89
N PHE A 41 1.17 13.64 -10.87
CA PHE A 41 1.40 14.43 -12.08
C PHE A 41 2.87 14.85 -12.11
N ALA A 42 3.60 14.39 -13.13
CA ALA A 42 4.89 14.96 -13.46
C ALA A 42 4.69 16.36 -14.06
N SER A 43 5.53 17.33 -13.70
CA SER A 43 5.54 18.64 -14.34
C SER A 43 5.67 18.47 -15.86
N ARG A 44 4.83 19.17 -16.64
CA ARG A 44 4.84 19.12 -18.11
C ARG A 44 6.16 19.59 -18.75
N ASP A 45 7.05 20.19 -17.98
CA ASP A 45 8.37 20.63 -18.43
C ASP A 45 9.41 19.49 -18.56
N SER A 46 9.02 18.26 -18.22
CA SER A 46 9.88 17.08 -18.36
C SER A 46 9.86 16.53 -19.78
N ALA A 47 10.14 17.36 -20.78
CA ALA A 47 10.36 16.89 -22.17
C ALA A 47 11.62 16.03 -22.32
N SER A 48 12.32 15.72 -21.24
CA SER A 48 13.52 14.91 -21.21
C SER A 48 13.41 13.84 -20.14
N GLY A 49 12.74 12.72 -20.42
CA GLY A 49 12.93 11.42 -19.75
C GLY A 49 13.15 11.39 -18.23
N GLN A 50 12.74 12.43 -17.50
CA GLN A 50 12.96 12.53 -16.07
C GLN A 50 12.05 11.59 -15.28
N GLN A 51 12.65 10.94 -14.30
CA GLN A 51 11.96 10.05 -13.39
C GLN A 51 10.83 10.80 -12.65
N PRO A 52 9.73 10.11 -12.32
CA PRO A 52 8.63 10.72 -11.59
C PRO A 52 9.14 11.33 -10.28
N GLU A 53 8.72 12.56 -9.99
CA GLU A 53 9.05 13.22 -8.73
C GLU A 53 8.49 12.44 -7.55
N VAL A 54 9.31 12.27 -6.53
CA VAL A 54 8.99 11.50 -5.33
C VAL A 54 9.05 12.40 -4.12
N ASP A 55 7.99 12.43 -3.34
CA ASP A 55 7.96 13.09 -2.04
C ASP A 55 8.27 12.10 -0.93
N PHE A 56 9.04 12.55 0.05
CA PHE A 56 9.41 11.76 1.21
C PHE A 56 8.73 12.29 2.46
N PHE A 57 7.99 11.41 3.13
CA PHE A 57 7.30 11.73 4.38
C PHE A 57 7.88 10.94 5.54
N THR A 58 8.04 11.63 6.68
CA THR A 58 8.37 10.98 7.94
C THR A 58 7.09 10.63 8.67
N VAL A 59 6.97 9.37 9.07
CA VAL A 59 5.80 8.84 9.75
C VAL A 59 6.23 8.27 11.09
N THR A 60 5.50 8.62 12.13
CA THR A 60 5.69 8.08 13.49
C THR A 60 4.45 7.29 13.89
N ALA A 61 4.63 6.04 14.25
CA ALA A 61 3.58 5.20 14.80
C ALA A 61 3.88 4.85 16.27
N TRP A 62 2.83 4.64 17.05
CA TRP A 62 2.91 4.42 18.49
C TRP A 62 2.22 3.12 18.90
N ARG A 63 2.67 2.55 20.03
CA ARG A 63 2.04 1.38 20.68
C ARG A 63 1.86 0.20 19.72
N SER A 64 0.66 -0.36 19.65
CA SER A 64 0.32 -1.50 18.80
C SER A 64 0.56 -1.24 17.30
N THR A 65 0.31 -0.03 16.82
CA THR A 65 0.60 0.35 15.43
C THR A 65 2.10 0.32 15.14
N ALA A 66 2.95 0.73 16.10
CA ALA A 66 4.39 0.64 15.97
C ALA A 66 4.88 -0.80 15.89
N GLU A 67 4.38 -1.68 16.76
CA GLU A 67 4.68 -3.10 16.75
C GLU A 67 4.24 -3.78 15.47
N PHE A 68 3.04 -3.43 14.99
CA PHE A 68 2.51 -3.93 13.72
C PHE A 68 3.39 -3.55 12.55
N VAL A 69 3.79 -2.28 12.43
CA VAL A 69 4.67 -1.81 11.36
C VAL A 69 6.02 -2.53 11.42
N ASN A 70 6.65 -2.62 12.58
CA ASN A 70 7.94 -3.28 12.74
C ASN A 70 7.90 -4.77 12.40
N ARG A 71 6.79 -5.43 12.70
CA ARG A 71 6.63 -6.88 12.49
C ARG A 71 6.39 -7.25 11.03
N PHE A 72 5.62 -6.46 10.32
CA PHE A 72 5.08 -6.85 9.02
C PHE A 72 5.64 -6.08 7.82
N PHE A 73 6.27 -4.94 8.05
CA PHE A 73 6.80 -4.11 6.97
C PHE A 73 8.32 -4.06 7.00
N LYS A 74 8.90 -3.99 5.80
CA LYS A 74 10.35 -3.89 5.56
C LYS A 74 10.62 -2.81 4.52
N LYS A 75 11.89 -2.46 4.33
CA LYS A 75 12.32 -1.61 3.22
C LYS A 75 11.71 -2.08 1.90
N GLY A 76 11.09 -1.17 1.17
CA GLY A 76 10.43 -1.43 -0.11
C GLY A 76 8.99 -1.93 -0.03
N SER A 77 8.48 -2.30 1.16
CA SER A 77 7.07 -2.69 1.33
C SER A 77 6.15 -1.53 0.98
N SER A 78 5.04 -1.84 0.30
CA SER A 78 3.95 -0.88 0.08
C SER A 78 3.09 -0.79 1.34
N ILE A 79 2.80 0.43 1.73
CA ILE A 79 2.08 0.74 2.96
C ILE A 79 1.05 1.85 2.71
N CYS A 80 -0.14 1.71 3.27
CA CYS A 80 -1.10 2.79 3.38
C CYS A 80 -1.16 3.25 4.84
N VAL A 81 -0.92 4.53 5.05
CA VAL A 81 -0.93 5.19 6.36
C VAL A 81 -2.11 6.14 6.43
N ILE A 82 -2.91 5.99 7.46
CA ILE A 82 -3.99 6.90 7.82
C ILE A 82 -3.61 7.55 9.14
N GLY A 83 -3.62 8.87 9.21
CA GLY A 83 -3.20 9.57 10.41
C GLY A 83 -3.47 11.07 10.37
N SER A 84 -2.70 11.82 11.14
CA SER A 84 -2.77 13.28 11.23
C SER A 84 -1.40 13.92 11.04
N ILE A 85 -1.40 15.14 10.53
CA ILE A 85 -0.19 15.94 10.31
C ILE A 85 0.14 16.69 11.61
N GLN A 86 1.40 16.61 12.03
CA GLN A 86 1.90 17.38 13.18
C GLN A 86 3.15 18.16 12.78
N ASN A 87 3.15 19.44 13.10
CA ASN A 87 4.32 20.28 12.95
C ASN A 87 5.09 20.34 14.26
N ARG A 88 6.39 20.01 14.20
CA ARG A 88 7.32 20.22 15.30
C ARG A 88 8.23 21.40 14.98
N SER A 89 8.52 22.20 15.97
CA SER A 89 9.54 23.22 15.88
C SER A 89 10.55 23.06 16.99
N TRP A 90 11.82 23.20 16.65
CA TRP A 90 12.91 23.22 17.62
C TRP A 90 13.92 24.29 17.22
N THR A 91 14.72 24.71 18.16
CA THR A 91 15.84 25.61 17.91
C THR A 91 17.10 24.77 17.76
N ASP A 92 17.81 24.93 16.64
CA ASP A 92 19.08 24.24 16.43
C ASP A 92 20.21 24.84 17.28
N GLN A 93 21.40 24.23 17.25
CA GLN A 93 22.56 24.68 18.01
C GLN A 93 23.05 26.08 17.58
N GLN A 94 22.60 26.57 16.43
CA GLN A 94 22.93 27.89 15.88
C GLN A 94 21.88 28.95 16.23
N GLY A 95 20.87 28.60 17.06
CA GLY A 95 19.80 29.51 17.47
C GLY A 95 18.70 29.70 16.41
N GLN A 96 18.71 28.94 15.30
CA GLN A 96 17.69 29.05 14.27
C GLN A 96 16.51 28.13 14.57
N LYS A 97 15.30 28.68 14.39
CA LYS A 97 14.07 27.86 14.46
C LYS A 97 13.96 26.95 13.24
N ARG A 98 13.90 25.65 13.50
CA ARG A 98 13.64 24.63 12.49
C ARG A 98 12.22 24.11 12.63
N TYR A 99 11.61 23.81 11.52
CA TYR A 99 10.27 23.24 11.45
C TYR A 99 10.34 21.90 10.73
N MET A 100 9.63 20.94 11.23
CA MET A 100 9.49 19.64 10.60
C MET A 100 8.02 19.24 10.64
N THR A 101 7.53 18.74 9.52
CA THR A 101 6.19 18.19 9.41
C THR A 101 6.29 16.68 9.47
N ASP A 102 5.72 16.11 10.50
CA ASP A 102 5.63 14.66 10.71
C ASP A 102 4.18 14.19 10.55
N ILE A 103 4.01 12.95 10.18
CA ILE A 103 2.71 12.29 10.16
C ILE A 103 2.65 11.32 11.33
N VAL A 104 1.64 11.44 12.14
CA VAL A 104 1.36 10.48 13.20
C VAL A 104 0.36 9.46 12.68
N ALA A 105 0.81 8.22 12.53
CA ALA A 105 -0.02 7.12 12.06
C ALA A 105 -1.02 6.69 13.15
N GLU A 106 -2.27 6.70 12.82
CA GLU A 106 -3.37 6.17 13.61
C GLU A 106 -3.68 4.72 13.20
N GLU A 107 -3.67 4.49 11.89
CA GLU A 107 -3.94 3.21 11.27
C GLU A 107 -2.98 2.94 10.12
N VAL A 108 -2.62 1.68 9.93
CA VAL A 108 -1.73 1.23 8.85
C VAL A 108 -2.35 0.00 8.19
N GLN A 109 -2.35 -0.01 6.85
CA GLN A 109 -2.91 -1.09 6.06
C GLN A 109 -1.90 -1.60 5.03
N PHE A 110 -2.02 -2.89 4.68
CA PHE A 110 -1.31 -3.46 3.54
C PHE A 110 -1.95 -2.98 2.23
N VAL A 111 -1.11 -2.63 1.26
CA VAL A 111 -1.55 -2.22 -0.08
C VAL A 111 -1.30 -3.33 -1.10
N ASP A 112 -0.20 -4.06 -0.94
CA ASP A 112 0.08 -5.20 -1.80
C ASP A 112 -0.63 -6.44 -1.26
N SER A 113 -1.46 -7.06 -2.08
CA SER A 113 -1.75 -8.48 -1.91
C SER A 113 -0.40 -9.20 -2.01
N ARG A 114 -0.14 -10.09 -1.05
CA ARG A 114 1.06 -10.93 -0.99
C ARG A 114 1.32 -11.52 -2.39
N SER A 115 2.14 -10.84 -3.19
CA SER A 115 2.66 -11.44 -4.41
C SER A 115 3.52 -12.61 -3.95
N GLU A 116 3.07 -13.80 -4.29
CA GLU A 116 3.88 -15.00 -4.17
C GLU A 116 5.26 -14.68 -4.73
N SER A 117 6.27 -14.82 -3.88
CA SER A 117 7.65 -14.75 -4.31
C SER A 117 7.81 -15.72 -5.47
N PRO A 118 8.37 -15.33 -6.63
CA PRO A 118 8.54 -16.22 -7.76
C PRO A 118 9.62 -17.29 -7.53
N ASN A 119 9.87 -17.67 -6.30
CA ASN A 119 10.81 -18.71 -5.91
C ASN A 119 10.20 -19.71 -4.91
N ALA A 120 8.93 -20.04 -5.05
CA ALA A 120 8.42 -21.30 -4.57
C ALA A 120 8.79 -22.34 -5.64
N GLN A 121 9.99 -22.90 -5.47
CA GLN A 121 10.43 -24.11 -6.14
C GLN A 121 9.30 -25.12 -6.12
N ALA A 122 8.84 -25.51 -7.30
CA ALA A 122 7.81 -26.51 -7.50
C ALA A 122 8.23 -27.83 -6.84
N GLY A 123 7.89 -27.95 -5.56
CA GLY A 123 7.76 -29.25 -4.92
C GLY A 123 6.46 -29.85 -5.42
N GLY A 124 6.57 -30.76 -6.40
CA GLY A 124 5.44 -31.46 -6.97
C GLY A 124 4.67 -32.18 -5.90
N TYR A 125 3.50 -31.70 -5.55
CA TYR A 125 2.43 -32.50 -5.05
C TYR A 125 1.73 -33.08 -6.27
N ALA A 126 2.09 -34.31 -6.61
CA ALA A 126 1.25 -35.14 -7.44
C ALA A 126 -0.01 -35.41 -6.61
N PRO A 127 -1.20 -35.07 -7.05
CA PRO A 127 -2.41 -35.56 -6.42
C PRO A 127 -2.50 -37.05 -6.78
N ASP A 128 -2.44 -37.89 -5.75
CA ASP A 128 -2.73 -39.31 -5.84
C ASP A 128 -4.05 -39.50 -6.57
N ALA A 129 -3.96 -40.42 -7.54
CA ALA A 129 -5.03 -40.84 -8.39
C ALA A 129 -6.21 -41.40 -7.58
N TYR A 130 -7.17 -40.55 -7.26
CA TYR A 130 -8.53 -41.05 -7.04
C TYR A 130 -9.18 -41.19 -8.42
N GLY A 131 -9.40 -42.47 -8.81
CA GLY A 131 -10.02 -42.83 -10.06
C GLY A 131 -11.34 -42.10 -10.26
N ALA A 132 -11.36 -41.21 -11.25
CA ALA A 132 -12.60 -40.65 -11.75
C ALA A 132 -13.38 -41.78 -12.46
N PRO A 133 -14.67 -41.97 -12.18
CA PRO A 133 -15.49 -42.88 -12.94
C PRO A 133 -15.55 -42.40 -14.39
N ALA A 134 -15.25 -43.32 -15.31
CA ALA A 134 -15.35 -43.10 -16.74
C ALA A 134 -16.81 -42.83 -17.12
N TYR A 135 -17.18 -41.57 -17.29
CA TYR A 135 -18.38 -41.23 -18.03
C TYR A 135 -18.04 -41.17 -19.51
N SER A 136 -18.44 -42.24 -20.22
CA SER A 136 -18.48 -42.22 -21.66
C SER A 136 -19.55 -41.24 -22.13
N SER A 137 -19.14 -40.08 -22.61
CA SER A 137 -20.02 -39.14 -23.29
C SER A 137 -20.32 -39.68 -24.70
N PRO A 138 -21.60 -39.84 -25.09
CA PRO A 138 -21.92 -40.05 -26.49
C PRO A 138 -21.64 -38.75 -27.26
N ALA A 139 -20.99 -38.93 -28.41
CA ALA A 139 -20.80 -37.84 -29.36
C ALA A 139 -22.16 -37.31 -29.82
N GLY A 140 -22.48 -36.06 -29.45
CA GLY A 140 -23.70 -35.39 -29.87
C GLY A 140 -23.41 -33.88 -29.92
N SER A 141 -23.27 -33.40 -31.17
CA SER A 141 -23.48 -32.03 -31.69
C SER A 141 -23.27 -30.86 -30.73
N ALA A 142 -22.22 -30.10 -31.02
CA ALA A 142 -22.03 -28.78 -30.47
C ALA A 142 -23.29 -27.88 -30.72
N PRO A 143 -23.75 -27.16 -29.72
CA PRO A 143 -24.79 -26.17 -29.95
C PRO A 143 -24.25 -25.06 -30.87
N GLN A 144 -24.87 -24.92 -32.05
CA GLN A 144 -24.67 -23.73 -32.89
C GLN A 144 -25.29 -22.54 -32.19
N PHE A 145 -24.49 -21.55 -31.88
CA PHE A 145 -24.99 -20.25 -31.49
C PHE A 145 -25.56 -19.58 -32.72
N GLU A 146 -26.88 -19.42 -32.81
CA GLU A 146 -27.51 -18.53 -33.77
C GLU A 146 -27.19 -17.09 -33.39
N GLU A 147 -26.59 -16.37 -34.32
CA GLU A 147 -26.38 -14.94 -34.25
C GLU A 147 -27.75 -14.24 -34.24
N ILE A 148 -28.13 -13.67 -33.10
CA ILE A 148 -29.32 -12.82 -33.00
C ILE A 148 -29.02 -11.54 -33.76
N LYS A 149 -29.64 -11.37 -34.91
CA LYS A 149 -29.67 -10.08 -35.60
C LYS A 149 -30.37 -9.08 -34.70
N THR A 150 -29.62 -8.10 -34.26
CA THR A 150 -30.15 -6.93 -33.55
C THR A 150 -31.06 -6.18 -34.51
N ASP A 151 -32.36 -6.33 -34.33
CA ASP A 151 -33.32 -5.38 -34.84
C ASP A 151 -33.21 -4.09 -34.08
N ASP A 152 -33.00 -3.05 -34.86
CA ASP A 152 -32.79 -1.66 -34.47
C ASP A 152 -34.17 -1.03 -34.12
N ASP A 153 -34.75 -1.45 -32.99
CA ASP A 153 -35.94 -0.84 -32.42
C ASP A 153 -35.89 -0.88 -30.88
N LEU A 154 -35.09 0.03 -30.34
CA LEU A 154 -35.20 0.42 -28.94
C LEU A 154 -35.92 1.76 -28.84
N PRO A 155 -37.15 1.81 -28.32
CA PRO A 155 -37.86 3.06 -28.10
C PRO A 155 -37.37 3.74 -26.78
N PHE A 156 -36.54 4.75 -26.93
CA PHE A 156 -36.42 5.86 -25.98
C PHE A 156 -36.34 7.18 -26.71
#